data_8679eb997d65462e47dadca496e53adc
#
_entry.id   8679eb997d65462e47dadca496e53adc
#
_cell.length_a   1.000
_cell.length_b   1.000
_cell.length_c   1.000
_cell.angle_alpha   90.00
_cell.angle_beta   90.00
_cell.angle_gamma   90.00
#
_symmetry.space_group_name_H-M   'P 1'
#
loop_
_entity.id
_entity.type
_entity.pdbx_description
1 polymer ?
#
loop_
_entity_poly.entity_id
_entity_poly.type
_entity_poly.pdbx_seq_one_letter_code
_entity_poly.pdbx_strand_id
1 'polypeptide(L)'
;QGPAADAEGNVYVVTGNGSWDGVKNFSESFLKLSPTLALLDWFTPTNHLLLDAKDADLNSAGASLIPGTHLVVGGGKEGVLYSLDTRHLGHLGDEQAVQHFKATAAHMHSLVYWASAKRGALLYVWGQRDKARVYHIDRERLVEAPGMMEVVANQGTPGAILVPSAT
;
A
#
# COMPACT_ATOMS: atom_id res chain seq x y z
N GLN A 1 -5.17 3.20 8.85
CA GLN A 1 -3.78 3.70 8.87
C GLN A 1 -3.74 5.19 8.58
N GLY A 2 -2.67 5.85 9.02
CA GLY A 2 -2.49 7.29 8.81
C GLY A 2 -2.14 7.63 7.35
N PRO A 3 -2.28 8.92 6.99
CA PRO A 3 -1.82 9.43 5.71
C PRO A 3 -0.29 9.47 5.62
N ALA A 4 0.25 9.45 4.40
CA ALA A 4 1.64 9.79 4.11
C ALA A 4 1.73 11.17 3.47
N ALA A 5 2.88 11.85 3.58
CA ALA A 5 3.10 13.13 2.91
C ALA A 5 4.47 13.16 2.22
N ASP A 6 4.52 13.79 1.05
CA ASP A 6 5.77 14.03 0.32
C ASP A 6 6.45 15.35 0.73
N ALA A 7 7.60 15.62 0.13
CA ALA A 7 8.39 16.82 0.45
C ALA A 7 7.70 18.13 0.00
N GLU A 8 6.81 18.06 -0.97
CA GLU A 8 5.99 19.17 -1.47
C GLU A 8 4.77 19.42 -0.57
N GLY A 9 4.53 18.56 0.43
CA GLY A 9 3.40 18.62 1.35
C GLY A 9 2.12 18.01 0.78
N ASN A 10 2.17 17.30 -0.36
CA ASN A 10 1.02 16.55 -0.84
C ASN A 10 0.75 15.36 0.08
N VAL A 11 -0.52 15.08 0.33
CA VAL A 11 -0.97 14.05 1.26
C VAL A 11 -1.55 12.87 0.47
N TYR A 12 -1.13 11.67 0.84
CA TYR A 12 -1.60 10.42 0.24
C TYR A 12 -2.44 9.66 1.27
N VAL A 13 -3.66 9.34 0.89
CA VAL A 13 -4.59 8.56 1.72
C VAL A 13 -5.17 7.40 0.92
N VAL A 14 -5.62 6.38 1.62
CA VAL A 14 -6.40 5.28 1.03
C VAL A 14 -7.76 5.26 1.72
N THR A 15 -8.81 5.19 0.94
CA THR A 15 -10.20 5.12 1.41
C THR A 15 -10.68 3.66 1.47
N GLY A 16 -11.69 3.39 2.26
CA GLY A 16 -12.40 2.12 2.36
C GLY A 16 -13.80 2.23 1.79
N ASN A 17 -14.75 1.47 2.36
CA ASN A 17 -16.13 1.35 1.93
C ASN A 17 -16.84 2.69 1.74
N GLY A 18 -17.74 2.75 0.77
CA GLY A 18 -18.55 3.92 0.49
C GLY A 18 -19.02 4.01 -0.96
N SER A 19 -19.51 5.17 -1.34
CA SER A 19 -19.89 5.44 -2.73
C SER A 19 -18.67 5.78 -3.60
N TRP A 20 -18.76 5.43 -4.86
CA TRP A 20 -17.76 5.76 -5.87
C TRP A 20 -18.44 6.29 -7.14
N ASP A 21 -18.00 7.43 -7.64
CA ASP A 21 -18.44 8.01 -8.91
C ASP A 21 -17.28 8.53 -9.77
N GLY A 22 -16.04 8.44 -9.25
CA GLY A 22 -14.83 8.92 -9.93
C GLY A 22 -14.74 10.44 -10.09
N VAL A 23 -15.60 11.21 -9.44
CA VAL A 23 -15.67 12.68 -9.54
C VAL A 23 -15.64 13.35 -8.17
N LYS A 24 -16.48 12.90 -7.24
CA LYS A 24 -16.60 13.44 -5.88
C LYS A 24 -16.50 12.37 -4.80
N ASN A 25 -16.86 11.14 -5.14
CA ASN A 25 -16.89 10.02 -4.23
C ASN A 25 -15.85 8.98 -4.69
N PHE A 26 -14.96 8.62 -3.79
CA PHE A 26 -13.81 7.75 -4.07
C PHE A 26 -13.66 6.71 -2.96
N SER A 27 -14.60 5.76 -2.87
CA SER A 27 -14.40 4.58 -2.03
C SER A 27 -13.33 3.66 -2.64
N GLU A 28 -12.68 2.87 -1.82
CA GLU A 28 -11.67 1.88 -2.21
C GLU A 28 -10.62 2.46 -3.17
N SER A 29 -10.06 3.63 -2.81
CA SER A 29 -9.19 4.41 -3.70
C SER A 29 -7.96 4.95 -2.99
N PHE A 30 -6.85 5.10 -3.72
CA PHE A 30 -5.74 5.95 -3.34
C PHE A 30 -6.00 7.37 -3.83
N LEU A 31 -5.80 8.35 -2.96
CA LEU A 31 -5.96 9.77 -3.29
C LEU A 31 -4.66 10.51 -3.03
N LYS A 32 -4.28 11.36 -3.97
CA LYS A 32 -3.25 12.39 -3.79
C LYS A 32 -3.94 13.74 -3.60
N LEU A 33 -3.70 14.37 -2.47
CA LEU A 33 -4.28 15.66 -2.11
C LEU A 33 -3.18 16.73 -2.03
N SER A 34 -3.51 17.96 -2.38
CA SER A 34 -2.63 19.11 -2.15
C SER A 34 -2.44 19.39 -0.65
N PRO A 35 -1.49 20.27 -0.26
CA PRO A 35 -1.37 20.75 1.13
C PRO A 35 -2.65 21.43 1.66
N THR A 36 -3.52 21.88 0.77
CA THR A 36 -4.84 22.47 1.11
C THR A 36 -5.99 21.47 0.99
N LEU A 37 -5.67 20.17 0.86
CA LEU A 37 -6.59 19.05 0.75
C LEU A 37 -7.47 19.06 -0.52
N ALA A 38 -7.07 19.77 -1.57
CA ALA A 38 -7.71 19.63 -2.87
C ALA A 38 -7.24 18.32 -3.55
N LEU A 39 -8.16 17.60 -4.17
CA LEU A 39 -7.83 16.38 -4.94
C LEU A 39 -6.95 16.75 -6.13
N LEU A 40 -5.77 16.14 -6.22
CA LEU A 40 -4.82 16.30 -7.32
C LEU A 40 -4.84 15.10 -8.28
N ASP A 41 -4.94 13.89 -7.74
CA ASP A 41 -4.92 12.65 -8.51
C ASP A 41 -5.51 11.50 -7.69
N TRP A 42 -5.84 10.38 -8.34
CA TRP A 42 -6.42 9.21 -7.69
C TRP A 42 -6.16 7.93 -8.46
N PHE A 43 -6.28 6.80 -7.76
CA PHE A 43 -6.31 5.45 -8.32
C PHE A 43 -7.40 4.64 -7.64
N THR A 44 -8.15 3.87 -8.44
CA THR A 44 -9.17 2.95 -7.95
C THR A 44 -8.97 1.59 -8.63
N PRO A 45 -8.86 0.48 -7.90
CA PRO A 45 -8.71 -0.85 -8.50
C PRO A 45 -9.97 -1.27 -9.26
N THR A 46 -9.77 -2.13 -10.25
CA THR A 46 -10.86 -2.63 -11.11
C THR A 46 -12.00 -3.27 -10.32
N ASN A 47 -11.66 -3.95 -9.21
CA ASN A 47 -12.63 -4.69 -8.39
C ASN A 47 -13.21 -3.89 -7.22
N HIS A 48 -13.11 -2.56 -7.19
CA HIS A 48 -13.52 -1.70 -6.07
C HIS A 48 -14.95 -1.96 -5.58
N LEU A 49 -15.91 -2.21 -6.50
CA LEU A 49 -17.29 -2.55 -6.13
C LEU A 49 -17.39 -3.87 -5.36
N LEU A 50 -16.52 -4.83 -5.67
CA LEU A 50 -16.45 -6.10 -4.97
C LEU A 50 -15.81 -5.94 -3.59
N LEU A 51 -14.78 -5.08 -3.48
CA LEU A 51 -14.14 -4.74 -2.20
C LEU A 51 -15.17 -4.13 -1.25
N ASP A 52 -15.91 -3.13 -1.72
CA ASP A 52 -16.98 -2.48 -0.96
C ASP A 52 -18.07 -3.49 -0.52
N ALA A 53 -18.58 -4.28 -1.45
CA ALA A 53 -19.65 -5.25 -1.18
C ALA A 53 -19.24 -6.36 -0.18
N LYS A 54 -17.95 -6.66 -0.06
CA LYS A 54 -17.40 -7.71 0.83
C LYS A 54 -16.75 -7.17 2.10
N ASP A 55 -16.78 -5.87 2.34
CA ASP A 55 -16.02 -5.25 3.42
C ASP A 55 -14.53 -5.63 3.36
N ALA A 56 -13.99 -5.68 2.15
CA ALA A 56 -12.60 -6.07 1.88
C ALA A 56 -11.66 -4.86 1.76
N ASP A 57 -11.89 -3.84 2.56
CA ASP A 57 -11.27 -2.51 2.58
C ASP A 57 -9.84 -2.46 2.04
N LEU A 58 -9.65 -1.63 1.01
CA LEU A 58 -8.35 -1.33 0.43
C LEU A 58 -7.43 -0.57 1.42
N ASN A 59 -8.02 0.21 2.32
CA ASN A 59 -7.29 1.13 3.21
C ASN A 59 -6.60 0.48 4.40
N SER A 60 -6.68 -0.84 4.57
CA SER A 60 -6.25 -1.47 5.82
C SER A 60 -4.75 -1.34 6.10
N ALA A 61 -3.90 -1.29 5.07
CA ALA A 61 -2.47 -1.00 5.23
C ALA A 61 -2.11 0.49 5.10
N GLY A 62 -3.05 1.33 4.63
CA GLY A 62 -2.79 2.74 4.36
C GLY A 62 -1.86 2.99 3.19
N ALA A 63 -1.37 4.21 3.08
CA ALA A 63 -0.41 4.63 2.07
C ALA A 63 0.99 4.77 2.68
N SER A 64 2.02 4.27 1.97
CA SER A 64 3.43 4.44 2.34
C SER A 64 4.23 4.93 1.14
N LEU A 65 4.87 6.08 1.27
CA LEU A 65 5.80 6.57 0.26
C LEU A 65 7.15 5.86 0.39
N ILE A 66 7.76 5.53 -0.75
CA ILE A 66 9.08 4.90 -0.79
C ILE A 66 10.15 5.98 -1.06
N PRO A 67 10.95 6.36 -0.06
CA PRO A 67 11.94 7.41 -0.20
C PRO A 67 12.95 7.15 -1.34
N GLY A 68 13.27 8.20 -2.10
CA GLY A 68 14.19 8.12 -3.24
C GLY A 68 13.58 7.52 -4.51
N THR A 69 12.28 7.31 -4.54
CA THR A 69 11.51 6.84 -5.70
C THR A 69 10.27 7.71 -5.92
N HIS A 70 9.54 7.42 -7.00
CA HIS A 70 8.21 8.00 -7.24
C HIS A 70 7.09 7.01 -6.86
N LEU A 71 7.31 6.15 -5.87
CA LEU A 71 6.34 5.13 -5.50
C LEU A 71 5.57 5.51 -4.24
N VAL A 72 4.25 5.36 -4.31
CA VAL A 72 3.38 5.15 -3.17
C VAL A 72 2.86 3.72 -3.20
N VAL A 73 2.92 3.03 -2.07
CA VAL A 73 2.47 1.64 -1.93
C VAL A 73 1.40 1.54 -0.87
N GLY A 74 0.50 0.58 -1.04
CA GLY A 74 -0.57 0.29 -0.09
C GLY A 74 -1.29 -0.99 -0.44
N GLY A 75 -2.26 -1.38 0.38
CA GLY A 75 -3.05 -2.57 0.13
C GLY A 75 -4.05 -2.86 1.22
N GLY A 76 -4.87 -3.84 1.01
CA GLY A 76 -6.08 -4.05 1.76
C GLY A 76 -6.26 -5.44 2.38
N LYS A 77 -7.50 -5.71 2.79
CA LYS A 77 -7.92 -6.98 3.39
C LYS A 77 -7.79 -8.16 2.43
N GLU A 78 -7.83 -7.93 1.13
CA GLU A 78 -7.54 -8.98 0.14
C GLU A 78 -6.07 -9.43 0.15
N GLY A 79 -5.16 -8.65 0.75
CA GLY A 79 -3.73 -8.94 0.73
C GLY A 79 -3.06 -8.66 -0.62
N VAL A 80 -3.71 -7.91 -1.50
CA VAL A 80 -3.13 -7.38 -2.74
C VAL A 80 -2.43 -6.08 -2.40
N LEU A 81 -1.15 -5.98 -2.83
CA LEU A 81 -0.35 -4.77 -2.74
C LEU A 81 -0.39 -4.06 -4.09
N TYR A 82 -0.64 -2.77 -4.05
CA TYR A 82 -0.54 -1.85 -5.17
C TYR A 82 0.69 -0.96 -4.99
N SER A 83 1.44 -0.77 -6.07
CA SER A 83 2.55 0.18 -6.19
C SER A 83 2.21 1.13 -7.32
N LEU A 84 2.07 2.42 -7.01
CA LEU A 84 1.60 3.45 -7.92
C LEU A 84 2.67 4.53 -8.10
N ASP A 85 2.71 5.14 -9.28
CA ASP A 85 3.58 6.28 -9.55
C ASP A 85 2.96 7.57 -9.01
N THR A 86 3.64 8.27 -8.11
CA THR A 86 3.17 9.52 -7.49
C THR A 86 3.01 10.67 -8.46
N ARG A 87 3.61 10.57 -9.66
CA ARG A 87 3.47 11.56 -10.75
C ARG A 87 2.16 11.38 -11.51
N HIS A 88 1.64 10.14 -11.54
CA HIS A 88 0.38 9.77 -12.16
C HIS A 88 -0.14 8.48 -11.56
N LEU A 89 -1.13 8.57 -10.68
CA LEU A 89 -1.65 7.42 -9.94
C LEU A 89 -2.39 6.42 -10.84
N GLY A 90 -2.98 6.86 -11.98
CA GLY A 90 -3.50 5.99 -13.01
C GLY A 90 -5.02 5.94 -13.15
N HIS A 91 -5.77 6.50 -12.23
CA HIS A 91 -7.23 6.51 -12.19
C HIS A 91 -7.85 5.11 -12.04
N LEU A 92 -8.84 4.73 -12.84
CA LEU A 92 -9.54 3.46 -12.72
C LEU A 92 -8.84 2.36 -13.52
N GLY A 93 -8.51 1.26 -12.85
CA GLY A 93 -8.04 0.04 -13.50
C GLY A 93 -6.66 -0.41 -13.05
N ASP A 94 -6.52 -1.69 -12.74
CA ASP A 94 -5.30 -2.30 -12.18
C ASP A 94 -4.10 -2.22 -13.13
N GLU A 95 -4.35 -2.15 -14.44
CA GLU A 95 -3.34 -2.02 -15.49
C GLU A 95 -2.57 -0.69 -15.43
N GLN A 96 -3.10 0.30 -14.71
CA GLN A 96 -2.44 1.59 -14.52
C GLN A 96 -1.42 1.56 -13.36
N ALA A 97 -1.48 0.57 -12.50
CA ALA A 97 -0.51 0.41 -11.43
C ALA A 97 0.88 0.04 -11.97
N VAL A 98 1.95 0.56 -11.37
CA VAL A 98 3.33 0.13 -11.66
C VAL A 98 3.47 -1.37 -11.40
N GLN A 99 2.87 -1.83 -10.29
CA GLN A 99 2.70 -3.24 -9.95
C GLN A 99 1.44 -3.41 -9.09
N HIS A 100 0.75 -4.53 -9.27
CA HIS A 100 -0.18 -5.07 -8.29
C HIS A 100 0.02 -6.58 -8.20
N PHE A 101 -0.01 -7.13 -6.99
CA PHE A 101 0.18 -8.57 -6.78
C PHE A 101 -0.28 -9.00 -5.39
N LYS A 102 -0.56 -10.29 -5.24
CA LYS A 102 -0.88 -10.91 -3.96
C LYS A 102 0.36 -10.93 -3.07
N ALA A 103 0.47 -10.00 -2.13
CA ALA A 103 1.62 -9.87 -1.23
C ALA A 103 1.45 -10.65 0.06
N THR A 104 0.22 -10.92 0.51
CA THR A 104 -0.07 -11.70 1.71
C THR A 104 -1.29 -12.59 1.51
N ALA A 105 -1.45 -13.60 2.36
CA ALA A 105 -2.60 -14.53 2.28
C ALA A 105 -3.95 -13.83 2.53
N ALA A 106 -3.97 -12.84 3.41
CA ALA A 106 -5.17 -12.10 3.82
C ALA A 106 -4.80 -10.67 4.26
N HIS A 107 -5.58 -10.11 5.16
CA HIS A 107 -5.53 -8.75 5.66
C HIS A 107 -4.10 -8.23 5.88
N MET A 108 -3.75 -7.22 5.14
CA MET A 108 -2.51 -6.45 5.24
C MET A 108 -2.77 -5.23 6.13
N HIS A 109 -1.97 -5.03 7.19
CA HIS A 109 -2.27 -4.00 8.18
C HIS A 109 -1.26 -2.86 8.18
N SER A 110 0.01 -3.14 7.93
CA SER A 110 1.03 -2.08 7.84
C SER A 110 2.13 -2.49 6.87
N LEU A 111 2.72 -1.49 6.26
CA LEU A 111 3.90 -1.58 5.43
C LEU A 111 5.02 -0.83 6.13
N VAL A 112 6.22 -1.40 6.16
CA VAL A 112 7.36 -0.75 6.79
C VAL A 112 8.51 -0.65 5.82
N TYR A 113 8.86 0.57 5.46
CA TYR A 113 10.08 0.86 4.72
C TYR A 113 11.27 0.96 5.68
N TRP A 114 12.38 0.34 5.29
CA TRP A 114 13.65 0.45 5.99
C TRP A 114 14.80 0.48 4.99
N ALA A 115 15.71 1.42 5.16
CA ALA A 115 16.95 1.47 4.36
C ALA A 115 18.18 1.38 5.27
N SER A 116 19.14 0.56 4.88
CA SER A 116 20.41 0.44 5.55
C SER A 116 21.57 0.38 4.56
N ALA A 117 22.77 0.83 4.97
CA ALA A 117 23.96 0.76 4.14
C ALA A 117 24.31 -0.68 3.71
N LYS A 118 23.98 -1.67 4.54
CA LYS A 118 24.32 -3.08 4.30
C LYS A 118 23.34 -3.79 3.36
N ARG A 119 22.02 -3.46 3.41
CA ARG A 119 20.96 -4.20 2.72
C ARG A 119 20.20 -3.38 1.70
N GLY A 120 20.50 -2.08 1.58
CA GLY A 120 19.75 -1.16 0.72
C GLY A 120 18.35 -0.86 1.25
N ALA A 121 17.48 -0.46 0.34
CA ALA A 121 16.09 -0.14 0.62
C ALA A 121 15.21 -1.40 0.60
N LEU A 122 14.46 -1.60 1.66
CA LEU A 122 13.59 -2.77 1.86
C LEU A 122 12.19 -2.31 2.27
N LEU A 123 11.18 -3.02 1.76
CA LEU A 123 9.80 -2.93 2.20
C LEU A 123 9.40 -4.25 2.88
N TYR A 124 8.94 -4.16 4.11
CA TYR A 124 8.44 -5.29 4.89
C TYR A 124 6.92 -5.30 4.87
N VAL A 125 6.35 -6.48 4.64
CA VAL A 125 4.91 -6.72 4.58
C VAL A 125 4.58 -7.93 5.42
N TRP A 126 3.65 -7.81 6.35
CA TRP A 126 3.24 -8.95 7.17
C TRP A 126 1.72 -8.96 7.34
N GLY A 127 1.07 -9.81 6.60
CA GLY A 127 -0.38 -9.98 6.64
C GLY A 127 -0.85 -11.05 7.63
N GLN A 128 -2.16 -11.06 7.85
CA GLN A 128 -2.82 -12.06 8.66
C GLN A 128 -2.64 -13.46 8.07
N ARG A 129 -2.34 -14.46 8.90
CA ARG A 129 -2.17 -15.88 8.54
C ARG A 129 -1.05 -16.13 7.52
N ASP A 130 -0.09 -15.24 7.45
CA ASP A 130 1.01 -15.37 6.49
C ASP A 130 2.36 -15.12 7.14
N LYS A 131 3.43 -15.42 6.42
CA LYS A 131 4.81 -15.07 6.77
C LYS A 131 5.08 -13.61 6.49
N ALA A 132 5.98 -13.00 7.24
CA ALA A 132 6.51 -11.71 6.85
C ALA A 132 7.29 -11.85 5.55
N ARG A 133 7.01 -10.95 4.61
CA ARG A 133 7.69 -10.87 3.32
C ARG A 133 8.52 -9.61 3.24
N VAL A 134 9.59 -9.68 2.49
CA VAL A 134 10.50 -8.56 2.30
C VAL A 134 10.72 -8.35 0.81
N TYR A 135 10.64 -7.12 0.39
CA TYR A 135 10.85 -6.73 -1.00
C TYR A 135 12.03 -5.77 -1.07
N HIS A 136 12.95 -6.01 -2.00
CA HIS A 136 13.92 -5.02 -2.44
C HIS A 136 13.25 -4.03 -3.38
N ILE A 137 13.72 -2.78 -3.35
CA ILE A 137 13.29 -1.78 -4.31
C ILE A 137 14.37 -1.69 -5.39
N ASP A 138 14.06 -2.15 -6.60
CA ASP A 138 14.94 -2.09 -7.77
C ASP A 138 14.24 -1.33 -8.90
N ARG A 139 14.83 -0.22 -9.34
CA ARG A 139 14.33 0.62 -10.45
C ARG A 139 12.82 0.90 -10.36
N GLU A 140 12.38 1.36 -9.20
CA GLU A 140 10.96 1.63 -8.91
C GLU A 140 10.04 0.39 -9.01
N ARG A 141 10.58 -0.80 -8.74
CA ARG A 141 9.81 -2.05 -8.65
C ARG A 141 10.11 -2.78 -7.35
N LEU A 142 9.10 -3.44 -6.83
CA LEU A 142 9.22 -4.32 -5.68
C LEU A 142 9.59 -5.73 -6.15
N VAL A 143 10.72 -6.24 -5.69
CA VAL A 143 11.22 -7.60 -6.00
C VAL A 143 11.30 -8.39 -4.70
N GLU A 144 10.56 -9.48 -4.59
CA GLU A 144 10.55 -10.30 -3.38
C GLU A 144 11.94 -10.87 -3.08
N ALA A 145 12.41 -10.66 -1.85
CA ALA A 145 13.69 -11.20 -1.39
C ALA A 145 13.49 -12.64 -0.90
N PRO A 146 14.18 -13.64 -1.46
CA PRO A 146 14.01 -15.03 -1.06
C PRO A 146 14.50 -15.28 0.37
N GLY A 147 13.77 -16.10 1.13
CA GLY A 147 14.26 -16.75 2.35
C GLY A 147 14.32 -15.91 3.62
N MET A 148 13.56 -14.84 3.74
CA MET A 148 13.79 -13.88 4.84
C MET A 148 12.96 -14.03 6.10
N MET A 149 11.88 -14.82 6.19
CA MET A 149 11.25 -15.11 7.49
C MET A 149 10.40 -16.38 7.48
N GLU A 150 10.61 -17.24 8.51
CA GLU A 150 9.82 -18.45 8.70
C GLU A 150 8.63 -18.28 9.65
N VAL A 151 8.56 -17.14 10.38
CA VAL A 151 7.53 -16.89 11.38
C VAL A 151 6.22 -16.53 10.71
N VAL A 152 5.15 -17.26 11.03
CA VAL A 152 3.79 -16.99 10.58
C VAL A 152 3.10 -16.08 11.57
N ALA A 153 2.45 -15.02 11.11
CA ALA A 153 1.62 -14.17 11.96
C ALA A 153 0.47 -14.99 12.55
N ASN A 154 0.13 -14.70 13.82
CA ASN A 154 -0.98 -15.34 14.50
C ASN A 154 -2.29 -15.16 13.70
N GLN A 155 -3.23 -16.08 13.92
CA GLN A 155 -4.52 -16.14 13.23
C GLN A 155 -5.47 -14.97 13.54
N GLY A 156 -5.14 -14.13 14.55
CA GLY A 156 -5.94 -12.98 14.92
C GLY A 156 -5.90 -11.84 13.90
N THR A 157 -6.95 -11.05 13.86
CA THR A 157 -7.00 -9.78 13.12
C THR A 157 -6.41 -8.69 14.03
N PRO A 158 -5.56 -7.82 13.50
CA PRO A 158 -5.26 -7.53 12.09
C PRO A 158 -4.00 -8.22 11.54
N GLY A 159 -3.39 -9.14 12.22
CA GLY A 159 -2.08 -9.71 11.89
C GLY A 159 -0.97 -9.02 12.69
N ALA A 160 0.14 -8.65 12.08
CA ALA A 160 1.28 -8.02 12.75
C ALA A 160 1.42 -6.55 12.36
N ILE A 161 1.79 -5.73 13.35
CA ILE A 161 2.27 -4.35 13.16
C ILE A 161 3.78 -4.40 13.32
N LEU A 162 4.50 -3.98 12.27
CA LEU A 162 5.95 -3.95 12.26
C LEU A 162 6.46 -2.58 12.69
N VAL A 163 7.53 -2.58 13.50
CA VAL A 163 8.26 -1.35 13.86
C VAL A 163 9.75 -1.63 13.65
N PRO A 164 10.44 -0.88 12.79
CA PRO A 164 11.87 -1.04 12.62
C PRO A 164 12.61 -0.46 13.83
N SER A 165 13.70 -1.11 14.23
CA SER A 165 14.64 -0.56 15.21
C SER A 165 16.07 -0.72 14.70
N ALA A 166 16.90 0.28 14.93
CA ALA A 166 18.34 0.24 14.68
C ALA A 166 19.11 0.42 15.98
N THR A 167 20.18 -0.32 16.14
CA THR A 167 21.21 -0.12 17.16
C THR A 167 22.46 0.40 16.49
#